data_ae47b2a22ddf61150fe16a975100e376
#
_entry.id   ae47b2a22ddf61150fe16a975100e376
#
_cell.length_a   1.000
_cell.length_b   1.000
_cell.length_c   1.000
_cell.angle_alpha   90.00
_cell.angle_beta   90.00
_cell.angle_gamma   90.00
#
_symmetry.space_group_name_H-M   'P 1'
#
loop_
_entity.id
_entity.type
_entity.pdbx_description
1 polymer ?
#
loop_
_entity_poly.entity_id
_entity_poly.type
_entity_poly.pdbx_seq_one_letter_code
_entity_poly.pdbx_strand_id
1 'polypeptide(L)'
;GERDWPFFAAMNANPRVMRFFPAVMTEEESRAMWNRLRAELDEKGYGVYAVELKSSGSLIGLLGFHWADFKADFTPCVEIGWRLVPEDWGHGYATEGARACLEHGFARLGLDRVYSFTACVNLPSQAVMQRAGMRKTAEFNHPKVAPDSVLYPHVLYVREASHA
;
A
#
# COMPACT_ATOMS: atom_id res chain seq x y z
N GLY A 1 -7.44 -7.45 13.36
CA GLY A 1 -8.01 -7.16 14.70
C GLY A 1 -6.95 -6.84 15.74
N GLU A 2 -7.31 -6.57 17.01
CA GLU A 2 -6.33 -6.18 18.06
C GLU A 2 -5.22 -7.23 18.27
N ARG A 3 -5.46 -8.49 18.00
CA ARG A 3 -4.45 -9.57 18.04
C ARG A 3 -3.28 -9.32 17.09
N ASP A 4 -3.50 -8.55 16.02
CA ASP A 4 -2.52 -8.30 14.95
C ASP A 4 -1.66 -7.06 15.28
N TRP A 5 -2.03 -6.31 16.32
CA TRP A 5 -1.37 -5.08 16.72
C TRP A 5 0.14 -5.22 16.96
N PRO A 6 0.62 -6.23 17.74
CA PRO A 6 2.05 -6.36 18.01
C PRO A 6 2.87 -6.54 16.71
N PHE A 7 2.33 -7.31 15.75
CA PHE A 7 2.96 -7.50 14.44
C PHE A 7 2.99 -6.19 13.65
N PHE A 8 1.87 -5.45 13.61
CA PHE A 8 1.77 -4.19 12.89
C PHE A 8 2.76 -3.15 13.42
N ALA A 9 2.86 -2.99 14.73
CA ALA A 9 3.79 -2.06 15.36
C ALA A 9 5.25 -2.45 15.09
N ALA A 10 5.60 -3.73 15.25
CA ALA A 10 6.95 -4.24 14.96
C ALA A 10 7.34 -4.05 13.48
N MET A 11 6.44 -4.29 12.56
CA MET A 11 6.66 -4.07 11.12
C MET A 11 6.94 -2.60 10.81
N ASN A 12 6.20 -1.66 11.39
CA ASN A 12 6.40 -0.23 11.20
C ASN A 12 7.67 0.32 11.86
N ALA A 13 8.18 -0.34 12.90
CA ALA A 13 9.45 -0.01 13.54
C ALA A 13 10.67 -0.65 12.84
N ASN A 14 10.46 -1.54 11.86
CA ASN A 14 11.54 -2.24 11.17
C ASN A 14 12.16 -1.37 10.06
N PRO A 15 13.44 -0.98 10.15
CA PRO A 15 14.06 -0.11 9.15
C PRO A 15 14.20 -0.75 7.76
N ARG A 16 14.26 -2.08 7.66
CA ARG A 16 14.25 -2.77 6.36
C ARG A 16 12.91 -2.64 5.66
N VAL A 17 11.81 -2.78 6.41
CA VAL A 17 10.45 -2.59 5.91
C VAL A 17 10.22 -1.14 5.49
N MET A 18 10.67 -0.21 6.33
CA MET A 18 10.42 1.23 6.18
C MET A 18 11.47 1.96 5.32
N ARG A 19 12.38 1.24 4.67
CA ARG A 19 13.51 1.83 3.93
C ARG A 19 13.12 2.82 2.82
N PHE A 20 11.89 2.74 2.30
CA PHE A 20 11.35 3.65 1.29
C PHE A 20 10.29 4.60 1.86
N PHE A 21 10.26 4.77 3.16
CA PHE A 21 9.49 5.77 3.89
C PHE A 21 10.44 6.75 4.56
N PRO A 22 10.01 7.99 4.88
CA PRO A 22 10.89 9.00 5.47
C PRO A 22 11.56 8.57 6.78
N ALA A 23 10.87 7.76 7.59
CA ALA A 23 11.38 7.22 8.85
C ALA A 23 10.64 5.93 9.24
N VAL A 24 11.18 5.19 10.21
CA VAL A 24 10.42 4.19 10.97
C VAL A 24 9.39 4.91 11.83
N MET A 25 8.33 4.21 12.20
CA MET A 25 7.27 4.77 13.05
C MET A 25 7.50 4.40 14.51
N THR A 26 7.23 5.34 15.39
CA THR A 26 7.09 5.08 16.83
C THR A 26 5.83 4.24 17.09
N GLU A 27 5.69 3.72 18.31
CA GLU A 27 4.47 2.99 18.70
C GLU A 27 3.23 3.90 18.64
N GLU A 28 3.36 5.16 19.06
CA GLU A 28 2.29 6.16 19.01
C GLU A 28 1.85 6.46 17.57
N GLU A 29 2.80 6.71 16.67
CA GLU A 29 2.53 6.93 15.24
C GLU A 29 1.88 5.70 14.59
N SER A 30 2.36 4.51 14.93
CA SER A 30 1.78 3.23 14.47
C SER A 30 0.35 3.07 14.97
N ARG A 31 0.06 3.42 16.24
CA ARG A 31 -1.29 3.36 16.80
C ARG A 31 -2.23 4.37 16.13
N ALA A 32 -1.76 5.57 15.86
CA ALA A 32 -2.52 6.57 15.13
C ALA A 32 -2.85 6.09 13.69
N MET A 33 -1.88 5.49 12.99
CA MET A 33 -2.09 4.88 11.68
C MET A 33 -3.10 3.73 11.75
N TRP A 34 -2.95 2.82 12.70
CA TRP A 34 -3.86 1.71 12.94
C TRP A 34 -5.32 2.15 13.09
N ASN A 35 -5.55 3.14 13.96
CA ASN A 35 -6.89 3.67 14.20
C ASN A 35 -7.48 4.31 12.95
N ARG A 36 -6.68 5.05 12.18
CA ARG A 36 -7.10 5.65 10.93
C ARG A 36 -7.48 4.60 9.88
N LEU A 37 -6.67 3.55 9.69
CA LEU A 37 -6.95 2.47 8.75
C LEU A 37 -8.22 1.69 9.11
N ARG A 38 -8.47 1.49 10.41
CA ARG A 38 -9.72 0.86 10.88
C ARG A 38 -10.93 1.74 10.62
N ALA A 39 -10.85 3.03 10.97
CA ALA A 39 -11.92 3.98 10.72
C ALA A 39 -12.26 4.08 9.22
N GLU A 40 -11.25 4.08 8.36
CA GLU A 40 -11.43 4.07 6.91
C GLU A 40 -12.14 2.81 6.41
N LEU A 41 -11.75 1.63 6.93
CA LEU A 41 -12.42 0.37 6.61
C LEU A 41 -13.88 0.36 7.05
N ASP A 42 -14.18 0.85 8.25
CA ASP A 42 -15.54 0.93 8.80
C ASP A 42 -16.41 1.93 8.00
N GLU A 43 -15.84 3.06 7.58
CA GLU A 43 -16.56 4.09 6.83
C GLU A 43 -16.81 3.70 5.37
N LYS A 44 -15.80 3.14 4.69
CA LYS A 44 -15.84 2.90 3.24
C LYS A 44 -16.23 1.47 2.85
N GLY A 45 -16.22 0.53 3.81
CA GLY A 45 -16.45 -0.89 3.54
C GLY A 45 -15.29 -1.61 2.83
N TYR A 46 -14.20 -0.91 2.58
CA TYR A 46 -12.94 -1.45 2.07
C TYR A 46 -11.75 -0.70 2.67
N GLY A 47 -10.59 -1.32 2.69
CA GLY A 47 -9.41 -0.71 3.31
C GLY A 47 -8.17 -1.58 3.20
N VAL A 48 -7.26 -1.41 4.13
CA VAL A 48 -6.03 -2.19 4.24
C VAL A 48 -6.26 -3.38 5.16
N TYR A 49 -5.89 -4.57 4.71
CA TYR A 49 -6.08 -5.85 5.38
C TYR A 49 -4.76 -6.44 5.84
N ALA A 50 -4.81 -7.23 6.90
CA ALA A 50 -3.72 -8.11 7.27
C ALA A 50 -3.56 -9.22 6.23
N VAL A 51 -2.31 -9.56 5.92
CA VAL A 51 -1.99 -10.67 4.99
C VAL A 51 -1.44 -11.83 5.79
N GLU A 52 -2.09 -12.99 5.64
CA GLU A 52 -1.71 -14.23 6.28
C GLU A 52 -1.33 -15.30 5.24
N LEU A 53 -0.31 -16.10 5.55
CA LEU A 53 0.02 -17.28 4.77
C LEU A 53 -1.02 -18.38 5.03
N LYS A 54 -1.70 -18.87 4.00
CA LYS A 54 -2.69 -19.95 4.13
C LYS A 54 -2.11 -21.24 4.71
N SER A 55 -0.83 -21.51 4.45
CA SER A 55 -0.14 -22.73 4.90
C SER A 55 0.13 -22.77 6.40
N SER A 56 0.36 -21.61 7.03
CA SER A 56 0.75 -21.53 8.44
C SER A 56 -0.16 -20.65 9.30
N GLY A 57 -0.98 -19.79 8.68
CA GLY A 57 -1.73 -18.75 9.38
C GLY A 57 -0.84 -17.60 9.89
N SER A 58 0.44 -17.56 9.50
CA SER A 58 1.36 -16.52 9.93
C SER A 58 1.04 -15.19 9.25
N LEU A 59 1.02 -14.11 10.02
CA LEU A 59 0.97 -12.75 9.49
C LEU A 59 2.28 -12.42 8.78
N ILE A 60 2.19 -11.91 7.56
CA ILE A 60 3.35 -11.53 6.75
C ILE A 60 3.34 -10.06 6.33
N GLY A 61 2.27 -9.34 6.57
CA GLY A 61 2.18 -7.93 6.20
C GLY A 61 0.78 -7.37 6.16
N LEU A 62 0.67 -6.30 5.40
CA LEU A 62 -0.59 -5.63 5.09
C LEU A 62 -0.66 -5.30 3.59
N LEU A 63 -1.88 -5.30 3.07
CA LEU A 63 -2.17 -4.98 1.68
C LEU A 63 -3.63 -4.53 1.53
N GLY A 64 -3.91 -3.57 0.66
CA GLY A 64 -5.28 -3.16 0.38
C GLY A 64 -5.40 -1.74 -0.11
N PHE A 65 -6.61 -1.22 -0.04
CA PHE A 65 -6.97 0.10 -0.51
C PHE A 65 -6.84 1.15 0.57
N HIS A 66 -6.52 2.35 0.16
CA HIS A 66 -6.44 3.53 1.01
C HIS A 66 -6.96 4.75 0.25
N TRP A 67 -7.60 5.67 0.96
CA TRP A 67 -8.05 6.94 0.39
C TRP A 67 -6.93 7.98 0.49
N ALA A 68 -6.38 8.37 -0.65
CA ALA A 68 -5.35 9.40 -0.75
C ALA A 68 -5.98 10.74 -1.10
N ASP A 69 -5.79 11.74 -0.22
CA ASP A 69 -6.40 13.08 -0.32
C ASP A 69 -5.39 14.24 -0.20
N PHE A 70 -4.08 13.94 -0.20
CA PHE A 70 -3.07 14.98 -0.23
C PHE A 70 -3.15 15.76 -1.56
N LYS A 71 -2.56 16.97 -1.59
CA LYS A 71 -2.63 17.84 -2.77
C LYS A 71 -1.77 17.31 -3.92
N ALA A 72 -2.42 16.80 -4.97
CA ALA A 72 -1.84 16.41 -6.26
C ALA A 72 -2.93 16.41 -7.34
N ASP A 73 -2.54 16.40 -8.61
CA ASP A 73 -3.51 16.48 -9.74
C ASP A 73 -4.41 15.24 -9.89
N PHE A 74 -3.97 14.10 -9.34
CA PHE A 74 -4.71 12.82 -9.40
C PHE A 74 -5.49 12.51 -8.11
N THR A 75 -5.39 13.34 -7.10
CA THR A 75 -6.09 13.17 -5.82
C THR A 75 -7.35 14.07 -5.76
N PRO A 76 -8.38 13.71 -4.96
CA PRO A 76 -8.45 12.50 -4.15
C PRO A 76 -8.63 11.23 -5.00
N CYS A 77 -8.10 10.10 -4.52
CA CYS A 77 -8.18 8.84 -5.27
C CYS A 77 -8.14 7.62 -4.34
N VAL A 78 -8.55 6.46 -4.88
CA VAL A 78 -8.29 5.17 -4.24
C VAL A 78 -6.89 4.72 -4.62
N GLU A 79 -6.04 4.51 -3.62
CA GLU A 79 -4.71 3.95 -3.75
C GLU A 79 -4.72 2.49 -3.33
N ILE A 80 -3.95 1.63 -4.01
CA ILE A 80 -3.59 0.31 -3.51
C ILE A 80 -2.14 0.32 -3.04
N GLY A 81 -1.90 -0.21 -1.84
CA GLY A 81 -0.56 -0.34 -1.26
C GLY A 81 -0.34 -1.67 -0.59
N TRP A 82 0.93 -1.99 -0.34
CA TRP A 82 1.38 -3.21 0.33
C TRP A 82 2.63 -2.95 1.15
N ARG A 83 2.77 -3.73 2.21
CA ARG A 83 3.96 -3.76 3.07
C ARG A 83 4.07 -5.15 3.66
N LEU A 84 5.15 -5.87 3.33
CA LEU A 84 5.43 -7.21 3.83
C LEU A 84 6.73 -7.21 4.64
N VAL A 85 6.83 -8.12 5.59
CA VAL A 85 8.07 -8.36 6.33
C VAL A 85 9.15 -8.93 5.42
N PRO A 86 10.45 -8.63 5.66
CA PRO A 86 11.55 -8.99 4.76
C PRO A 86 11.71 -10.50 4.51
N GLU A 87 11.33 -11.31 5.48
CA GLU A 87 11.41 -12.78 5.43
C GLU A 87 10.51 -13.38 4.34
N ASP A 88 9.46 -12.66 3.97
CA ASP A 88 8.45 -13.09 2.99
C ASP A 88 8.56 -12.36 1.64
N TRP A 89 9.64 -11.61 1.42
CA TRP A 89 9.90 -10.98 0.12
C TRP A 89 10.37 -12.03 -0.92
N GLY A 90 10.15 -11.72 -2.18
CA GLY A 90 10.61 -12.55 -3.29
C GLY A 90 9.73 -13.77 -3.63
N HIS A 91 8.69 -14.04 -2.84
CA HIS A 91 7.78 -15.17 -3.04
C HIS A 91 6.55 -14.85 -3.91
N GLY A 92 6.39 -13.60 -4.37
CA GLY A 92 5.25 -13.19 -5.20
C GLY A 92 3.99 -12.81 -4.43
N TYR A 93 3.98 -12.87 -3.11
CA TYR A 93 2.80 -12.62 -2.27
C TYR A 93 2.20 -11.22 -2.47
N ALA A 94 3.03 -10.17 -2.57
CA ALA A 94 2.53 -8.82 -2.83
C ALA A 94 1.82 -8.72 -4.19
N THR A 95 2.35 -9.39 -5.23
CA THR A 95 1.74 -9.42 -6.56
C THR A 95 0.42 -10.19 -6.57
N GLU A 96 0.38 -11.35 -5.90
CA GLU A 96 -0.84 -12.16 -5.75
C GLU A 96 -1.93 -11.36 -5.04
N GLY A 97 -1.61 -10.78 -3.89
CA GLY A 97 -2.55 -9.99 -3.10
C GLY A 97 -3.03 -8.74 -3.85
N ALA A 98 -2.12 -8.02 -4.52
CA ALA A 98 -2.47 -6.84 -5.29
C ALA A 98 -3.43 -7.16 -6.45
N ARG A 99 -3.20 -8.26 -7.17
CA ARG A 99 -4.11 -8.73 -8.23
C ARG A 99 -5.49 -9.06 -7.66
N ALA A 100 -5.55 -9.84 -6.58
CA ALA A 100 -6.81 -10.23 -5.95
C ALA A 100 -7.59 -9.00 -5.45
N CYS A 101 -6.92 -8.03 -4.81
CA CYS A 101 -7.55 -6.79 -4.39
C CYS A 101 -8.09 -5.98 -5.57
N LEU A 102 -7.30 -5.80 -6.64
CA LEU A 102 -7.73 -5.04 -7.82
C LEU A 102 -8.94 -5.68 -8.49
N GLU A 103 -8.93 -7.01 -8.67
CA GLU A 103 -10.07 -7.75 -9.22
C GLU A 103 -11.33 -7.61 -8.35
N HIS A 104 -11.17 -7.75 -7.03
CA HIS A 104 -12.27 -7.52 -6.08
C HIS A 104 -12.78 -6.08 -6.12
N GLY A 105 -11.86 -5.11 -6.15
CA GLY A 105 -12.18 -3.68 -6.23
C GLY A 105 -13.03 -3.34 -7.43
N PHE A 106 -12.66 -3.83 -8.61
CA PHE A 106 -13.43 -3.59 -9.84
C PHE A 106 -14.73 -4.37 -9.87
N ALA A 107 -14.70 -5.68 -9.56
CA ALA A 107 -15.87 -6.56 -9.72
C ALA A 107 -16.91 -6.44 -8.62
N ARG A 108 -16.52 -6.08 -7.39
CA ARG A 108 -17.41 -6.12 -6.21
C ARG A 108 -17.59 -4.76 -5.54
N LEU A 109 -16.59 -3.90 -5.55
CA LEU A 109 -16.68 -2.58 -4.91
C LEU A 109 -17.06 -1.49 -5.91
N GLY A 110 -17.14 -1.79 -7.21
CA GLY A 110 -17.50 -0.84 -8.25
C GLY A 110 -16.46 0.27 -8.44
N LEU A 111 -15.19 0.00 -8.15
CA LEU A 111 -14.12 0.96 -8.40
C LEU A 111 -13.84 1.02 -9.90
N ASP A 112 -13.82 2.22 -10.48
CA ASP A 112 -13.50 2.42 -11.90
C ASP A 112 -11.99 2.51 -12.13
N ARG A 113 -11.27 3.04 -11.13
CA ARG A 113 -9.84 3.34 -11.24
C ARG A 113 -9.16 3.22 -9.88
N VAL A 114 -7.98 2.59 -9.87
CA VAL A 114 -7.12 2.47 -8.68
C VAL A 114 -5.71 2.91 -9.03
N TYR A 115 -5.14 3.74 -8.18
CA TYR A 115 -3.77 4.23 -8.29
C TYR A 115 -2.84 3.47 -7.34
N SER A 116 -1.56 3.51 -7.63
CA SER A 116 -0.48 3.14 -6.70
C SER A 116 0.72 4.03 -6.98
N PHE A 117 1.39 4.48 -5.94
CA PHE A 117 2.57 5.33 -6.08
C PHE A 117 3.63 4.97 -5.04
N THR A 118 4.87 5.25 -5.39
CA THR A 118 6.03 4.99 -4.52
C THR A 118 7.20 5.85 -4.95
N ALA A 119 8.21 6.00 -4.08
CA ALA A 119 9.44 6.68 -4.45
C ALA A 119 10.08 6.06 -5.70
N CYS A 120 10.62 6.89 -6.60
CA CYS A 120 11.24 6.43 -7.85
C CYS A 120 12.33 5.37 -7.64
N VAL A 121 13.02 5.41 -6.50
CA VAL A 121 14.07 4.44 -6.14
C VAL A 121 13.53 3.10 -5.63
N ASN A 122 12.23 2.98 -5.37
CA ASN A 122 11.61 1.75 -4.90
C ASN A 122 11.26 0.81 -6.07
N LEU A 123 12.28 0.27 -6.71
CA LEU A 123 12.13 -0.64 -7.84
C LEU A 123 11.34 -1.93 -7.51
N PRO A 124 11.50 -2.56 -6.33
CA PRO A 124 10.70 -3.72 -5.97
C PRO A 124 9.19 -3.46 -5.99
N SER A 125 8.74 -2.32 -5.46
CA SER A 125 7.32 -1.96 -5.46
C SER A 125 6.81 -1.69 -6.89
N GLN A 126 7.60 -1.01 -7.73
CA GLN A 126 7.26 -0.79 -9.14
C GLN A 126 7.09 -2.11 -9.90
N ALA A 127 7.96 -3.10 -9.63
CA ALA A 127 7.84 -4.42 -10.23
C ALA A 127 6.53 -5.13 -9.83
N VAL A 128 6.06 -4.95 -8.59
CA VAL A 128 4.74 -5.45 -8.16
C VAL A 128 3.62 -4.74 -8.91
N MET A 129 3.66 -3.40 -9.02
CA MET A 129 2.67 -2.62 -9.77
C MET A 129 2.54 -3.13 -11.21
N GLN A 130 3.67 -3.30 -11.90
CA GLN A 130 3.70 -3.80 -13.28
C GLN A 130 3.13 -5.22 -13.40
N ARG A 131 3.54 -6.14 -12.51
CA ARG A 131 3.03 -7.52 -12.48
C ARG A 131 1.55 -7.59 -12.11
N ALA A 132 1.05 -6.62 -11.35
CA ALA A 132 -0.38 -6.49 -11.04
C ALA A 132 -1.19 -5.87 -12.20
N GLY A 133 -0.55 -5.59 -13.34
CA GLY A 133 -1.21 -5.05 -14.53
C GLY A 133 -1.47 -3.55 -14.46
N MET A 134 -0.76 -2.83 -13.59
CA MET A 134 -0.82 -1.37 -13.54
C MET A 134 0.15 -0.77 -14.55
N ARG A 135 -0.22 0.36 -15.17
CA ARG A 135 0.64 1.11 -16.10
C ARG A 135 1.17 2.39 -15.43
N LYS A 136 2.42 2.72 -15.65
CA LYS A 136 3.02 3.99 -15.24
C LYS A 136 2.38 5.13 -16.03
N THR A 137 1.99 6.22 -15.35
CA THR A 137 1.34 7.38 -15.97
C THR A 137 2.07 8.68 -15.77
N ALA A 138 2.75 8.85 -14.64
CA ALA A 138 3.41 10.10 -14.31
C ALA A 138 4.55 9.90 -13.31
N GLU A 139 5.30 10.96 -13.12
CA GLU A 139 6.15 11.19 -11.95
C GLU A 139 5.69 12.48 -11.26
N PHE A 140 5.79 12.53 -9.94
CA PHE A 140 5.43 13.68 -9.15
C PHE A 140 6.29 13.78 -7.89
N ASN A 141 6.29 14.94 -7.25
CA ASN A 141 6.97 15.14 -5.99
C ASN A 141 5.97 14.99 -4.84
N HIS A 142 6.23 14.04 -3.93
CA HIS A 142 5.28 13.74 -2.86
C HIS A 142 5.29 14.85 -1.79
N PRO A 143 4.17 15.56 -1.53
CA PRO A 143 4.17 16.76 -0.69
C PRO A 143 4.48 16.50 0.79
N LYS A 144 4.40 15.25 1.25
CA LYS A 144 4.73 14.85 2.64
C LYS A 144 6.17 14.35 2.80
N VAL A 145 7.01 14.46 1.75
CA VAL A 145 8.42 14.07 1.78
C VAL A 145 9.28 15.32 1.62
N ALA A 146 10.38 15.39 2.36
CA ALA A 146 11.30 16.53 2.30
C ALA A 146 11.90 16.65 0.88
N PRO A 147 11.97 17.89 0.30
CA PRO A 147 12.42 18.10 -1.08
C PRO A 147 13.86 17.67 -1.38
N ASP A 148 14.72 17.61 -0.38
CA ASP A 148 16.11 17.17 -0.45
C ASP A 148 16.26 15.64 -0.27
N SER A 149 15.18 14.93 0.02
CA SER A 149 15.19 13.47 0.17
C SER A 149 15.24 12.77 -1.19
N VAL A 150 16.03 11.70 -1.28
CA VAL A 150 16.01 10.77 -2.43
C VAL A 150 14.65 10.10 -2.63
N LEU A 151 13.80 10.13 -1.62
CA LEU A 151 12.43 9.60 -1.67
C LEU A 151 11.41 10.63 -2.19
N TYR A 152 11.80 11.90 -2.39
CA TYR A 152 10.89 12.97 -2.80
C TYR A 152 10.22 12.70 -4.16
N PRO A 153 10.96 12.32 -5.23
CA PRO A 153 10.35 11.94 -6.49
C PRO A 153 9.62 10.59 -6.38
N HIS A 154 8.36 10.58 -6.80
CA HIS A 154 7.51 9.39 -6.84
C HIS A 154 7.09 9.06 -8.27
N VAL A 155 6.84 7.79 -8.52
CA VAL A 155 6.17 7.30 -9.73
C VAL A 155 4.71 7.03 -9.42
N LEU A 156 3.83 7.33 -10.37
CA LEU A 156 2.40 7.07 -10.33
C LEU A 156 2.03 5.99 -11.33
N TYR A 157 1.35 4.97 -10.84
CA TYR A 157 0.77 3.88 -11.63
C TYR A 157 -0.75 3.89 -11.47
N VAL A 158 -1.45 3.41 -12.50
CA VAL A 158 -2.90 3.28 -12.52
C VAL A 158 -3.33 1.96 -13.12
N ARG A 159 -4.42 1.41 -12.65
CA ARG A 159 -5.20 0.38 -13.31
C ARG A 159 -6.68 0.79 -13.33
N GLU A 160 -7.32 0.62 -14.46
CA GLU A 160 -8.73 0.93 -14.69
C GLU A 160 -9.51 -0.37 -14.85
N ALA A 161 -10.80 -0.33 -14.48
CA ALA A 161 -11.71 -1.43 -14.73
C ALA A 161 -11.82 -1.66 -16.23
N SER A 162 -11.80 -2.92 -16.65
CA SER A 162 -12.14 -3.27 -18.05
C SER A 162 -13.66 -3.17 -18.19
N HIS A 163 -14.12 -2.13 -18.83
CA HIS A 163 -15.51 -2.07 -19.26
C HIS A 163 -15.66 -3.04 -20.43
N ALA A 164 -16.35 -4.17 -20.18
CA ALA A 164 -16.75 -5.11 -21.22
C ALA A 164 -17.92 -4.55 -22.03
#